data_82b7f26e7cc251c363044bfad4cb4a43
#
_entry.id   82b7f26e7cc251c363044bfad4cb4a43
#
_cell.length_a   1.000
_cell.length_b   1.000
_cell.length_c   1.000
_cell.angle_alpha   90.00
_cell.angle_beta   90.00
_cell.angle_gamma   90.00
#
_symmetry.space_group_name_H-M   'P 1'
#
loop_
_entity.id
_entity.type
_entity.pdbx_description
1 polymer ?
#
loop_
_entity_poly.entity_id
_entity_poly.type
_entity_poly.pdbx_seq_one_letter_code
_entity_poly.pdbx_strand_id
1 'polypeptide(L)'
;AEGSPDQARVWGVLTRHGLMDRLSPWPLRLAGTFPLDVAVRGSDLDLLVEVSDVAAARSRLDDLFWQEEGYKRKTDTYGGVPAVVANFTCDGVPVEVFAQACPVEQQAGWLHLVAEARLLQACPAAMDPIRRLKIGGMKTEPAFALYFGLSGDPYADLARLAEAPEAEILALAAAKKDA
;
A
#
# COMPACT_ATOMS: atom_id res chain seq x y z
N ALA A 1 -10.05 4.19 18.57
CA ALA A 1 -11.16 4.06 17.63
C ALA A 1 -11.15 2.64 17.12
N GLU A 2 -12.29 1.97 17.07
CA GLU A 2 -12.43 0.70 16.39
C GLU A 2 -12.38 0.99 14.89
N GLY A 3 -11.56 0.20 14.14
CA GLY A 3 -11.46 0.33 12.68
C GLY A 3 -12.75 -0.14 11.98
N SER A 4 -12.81 0.05 10.66
CA SER A 4 -13.91 -0.49 9.85
C SER A 4 -13.94 -2.04 9.89
N PRO A 5 -15.06 -2.68 9.50
CA PRO A 5 -15.14 -4.13 9.43
C PRO A 5 -14.02 -4.76 8.57
N ASP A 6 -13.62 -4.12 7.47
CA ASP A 6 -12.52 -4.59 6.63
C ASP A 6 -11.16 -4.46 7.33
N GLN A 7 -10.93 -3.36 8.04
CA GLN A 7 -9.72 -3.20 8.86
C GLN A 7 -9.65 -4.22 9.99
N ALA A 8 -10.77 -4.47 10.68
CA ALA A 8 -10.84 -5.49 11.73
C ALA A 8 -10.58 -6.92 11.17
N ARG A 9 -11.15 -7.24 9.99
CA ARG A 9 -10.93 -8.51 9.30
C ARG A 9 -9.45 -8.71 8.98
N VAL A 10 -8.81 -7.73 8.36
CA VAL A 10 -7.39 -7.79 7.96
C VAL A 10 -6.46 -7.83 9.17
N TRP A 11 -6.77 -7.07 10.22
CA TRP A 11 -6.05 -7.16 11.49
C TRP A 11 -6.11 -8.58 12.08
N GLY A 12 -7.27 -9.22 11.98
CA GLY A 12 -7.44 -10.63 12.37
C GLY A 12 -6.55 -11.58 11.56
N VAL A 13 -6.41 -11.35 10.24
CA VAL A 13 -5.51 -12.14 9.37
C VAL A 13 -4.05 -11.92 9.79
N LEU A 14 -3.61 -10.66 9.92
CA LEU A 14 -2.25 -10.32 10.36
C LEU A 14 -1.86 -11.04 11.65
N THR A 15 -2.79 -11.03 12.62
CA THR A 15 -2.54 -11.60 13.97
C THR A 15 -2.57 -13.12 13.95
N ARG A 16 -3.60 -13.75 13.35
CA ARG A 16 -3.73 -15.22 13.34
C ARG A 16 -2.59 -15.91 12.59
N HIS A 17 -2.16 -15.33 11.48
CA HIS A 17 -1.06 -15.87 10.68
C HIS A 17 0.33 -15.38 11.16
N GLY A 18 0.38 -14.48 12.15
CA GLY A 18 1.63 -13.96 12.70
C GLY A 18 2.50 -13.27 11.64
N LEU A 19 1.89 -12.62 10.64
CA LEU A 19 2.63 -12.15 9.46
C LEU A 19 3.73 -11.15 9.82
N MET A 20 3.45 -10.25 10.77
CA MET A 20 4.44 -9.27 11.23
C MET A 20 5.60 -9.93 11.96
N ASP A 21 5.32 -10.93 12.81
CA ASP A 21 6.32 -11.65 13.58
C ASP A 21 7.20 -12.54 12.69
N ARG A 22 6.60 -13.20 11.70
CA ARG A 22 7.31 -14.04 10.73
C ARG A 22 8.31 -13.24 9.90
N LEU A 23 8.00 -11.99 9.58
CA LEU A 23 8.87 -11.08 8.84
C LEU A 23 9.94 -10.41 9.71
N SER A 24 9.84 -10.51 11.06
CA SER A 24 10.88 -10.04 11.97
C SER A 24 12.21 -10.79 11.71
N PRO A 25 13.40 -10.17 11.85
CA PRO A 25 13.64 -8.81 12.38
C PRO A 25 13.70 -7.71 11.33
N TRP A 26 13.21 -7.91 10.12
CA TRP A 26 13.24 -6.86 9.11
C TRP A 26 12.38 -5.64 9.53
N PRO A 27 12.85 -4.39 9.32
CA PRO A 27 11.98 -3.23 9.38
C PRO A 27 10.83 -3.39 8.39
N LEU A 28 9.60 -3.19 8.86
CA LEU A 28 8.41 -3.39 8.04
C LEU A 28 7.30 -2.39 8.36
N ARG A 29 6.44 -2.14 7.38
CA ARG A 29 5.22 -1.31 7.51
C ARG A 29 4.07 -1.96 6.76
N LEU A 30 2.88 -1.81 7.32
CA LEU A 30 1.63 -2.05 6.60
C LEU A 30 1.34 -0.85 5.70
N ALA A 31 1.06 -1.10 4.43
CA ALA A 31 0.77 -0.09 3.43
C ALA A 31 -0.52 -0.42 2.66
N GLY A 32 -0.70 0.22 1.50
CA GLY A 32 -1.84 0.00 0.64
C GLY A 32 -3.14 0.57 1.19
N THR A 33 -4.25 -0.03 0.82
CA THR A 33 -5.59 0.57 0.95
C THR A 33 -6.31 0.28 2.25
N PHE A 34 -5.91 -0.75 2.99
CA PHE A 34 -6.55 -1.09 4.27
C PHE A 34 -6.30 -0.05 5.36
N PRO A 35 -5.08 0.49 5.55
CA PRO A 35 -4.87 1.57 6.53
C PRO A 35 -5.71 2.81 6.26
N LEU A 36 -6.02 3.08 5.00
CA LEU A 36 -6.78 4.25 4.55
C LEU A 36 -8.30 4.03 4.54
N ASP A 37 -8.74 2.81 4.80
CA ASP A 37 -10.15 2.41 4.68
C ASP A 37 -10.76 2.66 3.28
N VAL A 38 -9.93 2.56 2.23
CA VAL A 38 -10.38 2.61 0.82
C VAL A 38 -10.23 1.28 0.10
N ALA A 39 -10.08 0.19 0.86
CA ALA A 39 -10.05 -1.15 0.33
C ALA A 39 -11.38 -1.52 -0.31
N VAL A 40 -11.31 -2.35 -1.36
CA VAL A 40 -12.46 -2.94 -2.05
C VAL A 40 -12.27 -4.45 -2.13
N ARG A 41 -13.30 -5.18 -2.58
CA ARG A 41 -13.18 -6.64 -2.73
C ARG A 41 -11.99 -6.99 -3.63
N GLY A 42 -11.09 -7.82 -3.12
CA GLY A 42 -9.87 -8.24 -3.83
C GLY A 42 -8.67 -7.32 -3.62
N SER A 43 -8.78 -6.30 -2.76
CA SER A 43 -7.61 -5.52 -2.35
C SER A 43 -6.62 -6.39 -1.59
N ASP A 44 -5.33 -6.17 -1.86
CA ASP A 44 -4.22 -6.87 -1.24
C ASP A 44 -3.88 -6.27 0.14
N LEU A 45 -3.37 -7.11 1.02
CA LEU A 45 -2.73 -6.71 2.26
C LEU A 45 -1.24 -6.49 1.98
N ASP A 46 -0.81 -5.23 1.91
CA ASP A 46 0.53 -4.84 1.50
C ASP A 46 1.46 -4.71 2.69
N LEU A 47 2.54 -5.51 2.72
CA LEU A 47 3.60 -5.47 3.71
C LEU A 47 4.90 -5.03 3.05
N LEU A 48 5.33 -3.79 3.32
CA LEU A 48 6.59 -3.24 2.85
C LEU A 48 7.71 -3.64 3.81
N VAL A 49 8.80 -4.14 3.28
CA VAL A 49 9.92 -4.68 4.06
C VAL A 49 11.24 -4.09 3.56
N GLU A 50 12.07 -3.63 4.49
CA GLU A 50 13.43 -3.22 4.21
C GLU A 50 14.38 -4.41 4.33
N VAL A 51 15.19 -4.66 3.31
CA VAL A 51 16.19 -5.72 3.30
C VAL A 51 17.54 -5.18 2.79
N SER A 52 18.63 -5.73 3.30
CA SER A 52 19.98 -5.39 2.82
C SER A 52 20.44 -6.30 1.67
N ASP A 53 19.91 -7.52 1.59
CA ASP A 53 20.25 -8.52 0.57
C ASP A 53 18.97 -9.15 0.03
N VAL A 54 18.64 -8.81 -1.21
CA VAL A 54 17.44 -9.29 -1.91
C VAL A 54 17.51 -10.79 -2.19
N ALA A 55 18.70 -11.37 -2.41
CA ALA A 55 18.85 -12.81 -2.65
C ALA A 55 18.59 -13.61 -1.36
N ALA A 56 19.12 -13.15 -0.23
CA ALA A 56 18.85 -13.73 1.07
C ALA A 56 17.37 -13.56 1.46
N ALA A 57 16.79 -12.38 1.19
CA ALA A 57 15.37 -12.11 1.44
C ALA A 57 14.48 -13.04 0.62
N ARG A 58 14.81 -13.27 -0.66
CA ARG A 58 14.09 -14.21 -1.52
C ARG A 58 14.06 -15.62 -0.91
N SER A 59 15.21 -16.15 -0.49
CA SER A 59 15.29 -17.49 0.12
C SER A 59 14.47 -17.56 1.41
N ARG A 60 14.58 -16.54 2.27
CA ARG A 60 13.81 -16.47 3.51
C ARG A 60 12.30 -16.37 3.27
N LEU A 61 11.83 -15.62 2.26
CA LEU A 61 10.41 -15.56 1.91
C LEU A 61 9.89 -16.91 1.40
N ASP A 62 10.72 -17.64 0.62
CA ASP A 62 10.39 -19.03 0.26
C ASP A 62 10.23 -19.90 1.53
N ASP A 63 11.19 -19.89 2.44
CA ASP A 63 11.13 -20.69 3.68
C ASP A 63 9.90 -20.34 4.54
N LEU A 64 9.52 -19.07 4.60
CA LEU A 64 8.40 -18.60 5.41
C LEU A 64 7.03 -18.91 4.80
N PHE A 65 6.88 -18.82 3.47
CA PHE A 65 5.55 -18.72 2.86
C PHE A 65 5.28 -19.72 1.72
N TRP A 66 6.20 -20.64 1.38
CA TRP A 66 6.01 -21.57 0.27
C TRP A 66 4.77 -22.48 0.42
N GLN A 67 4.29 -22.70 1.62
CA GLN A 67 3.09 -23.51 1.90
C GLN A 67 1.79 -22.72 1.88
N GLU A 68 1.86 -21.37 1.80
CA GLU A 68 0.65 -20.54 1.76
C GLU A 68 -0.07 -20.71 0.42
N GLU A 69 -1.39 -20.60 0.45
CA GLU A 69 -2.21 -20.74 -0.75
C GLU A 69 -1.80 -19.75 -1.83
N GLY A 70 -1.57 -20.25 -3.04
CA GLY A 70 -1.23 -19.43 -4.20
C GLY A 70 0.14 -18.76 -4.13
N TYR A 71 1.04 -19.22 -3.26
CA TYR A 71 2.37 -18.63 -3.14
C TYR A 71 3.10 -18.55 -4.48
N LYS A 72 3.59 -17.38 -4.79
CA LYS A 72 4.47 -17.09 -5.93
C LYS A 72 5.31 -15.87 -5.60
N ARG A 73 6.47 -15.79 -6.22
CA ARG A 73 7.37 -14.66 -6.07
C ARG A 73 8.05 -14.28 -7.36
N LYS A 74 8.44 -13.04 -7.45
CA LYS A 74 9.30 -12.51 -8.51
C LYS A 74 10.40 -11.63 -7.91
N THR A 75 11.51 -11.53 -8.61
CA THR A 75 12.56 -10.54 -8.32
C THR A 75 12.59 -9.57 -9.49
N ASP A 76 12.64 -8.29 -9.20
CA ASP A 76 12.62 -7.22 -10.21
C ASP A 76 13.31 -5.97 -9.66
N THR A 77 13.36 -4.91 -10.45
CA THR A 77 13.91 -3.60 -10.05
C THR A 77 12.81 -2.56 -10.12
N TYR A 78 12.59 -1.85 -9.01
CA TYR A 78 11.59 -0.79 -8.87
C TYR A 78 12.28 0.51 -8.47
N GLY A 79 12.08 1.58 -9.27
CA GLY A 79 12.78 2.85 -9.04
C GLY A 79 14.31 2.73 -9.07
N GLY A 80 14.86 1.76 -9.84
CA GLY A 80 16.31 1.51 -9.89
C GLY A 80 16.85 0.67 -8.72
N VAL A 81 16.01 0.27 -7.76
CA VAL A 81 16.40 -0.51 -6.58
C VAL A 81 15.87 -1.94 -6.69
N PRO A 82 16.72 -2.98 -6.50
CA PRO A 82 16.26 -4.37 -6.52
C PRO A 82 15.24 -4.66 -5.42
N ALA A 83 14.26 -5.53 -5.74
CA ALA A 83 13.27 -6.00 -4.81
C ALA A 83 12.85 -7.45 -5.11
N VAL A 84 12.34 -8.13 -4.11
CA VAL A 84 11.59 -9.38 -4.25
C VAL A 84 10.17 -9.17 -3.76
N VAL A 85 9.20 -9.61 -4.57
CA VAL A 85 7.77 -9.52 -4.26
C VAL A 85 7.22 -10.93 -4.11
N ALA A 86 6.66 -11.24 -2.94
CA ALA A 86 5.98 -12.49 -2.67
C ALA A 86 4.49 -12.26 -2.54
N ASN A 87 3.68 -13.08 -3.22
CA ASN A 87 2.22 -13.00 -3.17
C ASN A 87 1.67 -14.36 -2.74
N PHE A 88 0.66 -14.36 -1.88
CA PHE A 88 -0.05 -15.53 -1.39
C PHE A 88 -1.41 -15.13 -0.82
N THR A 89 -2.17 -16.09 -0.30
CA THR A 89 -3.50 -15.84 0.28
C THR A 89 -3.55 -16.37 1.71
N CYS A 90 -4.08 -15.56 2.64
CA CYS A 90 -4.38 -15.96 4.01
C CYS A 90 -5.85 -15.71 4.32
N ASP A 91 -6.61 -16.76 4.70
CA ASP A 91 -8.05 -16.67 5.00
C ASP A 91 -8.86 -15.96 3.89
N GLY A 92 -8.50 -16.21 2.62
CA GLY A 92 -9.13 -15.58 1.46
C GLY A 92 -8.78 -14.09 1.26
N VAL A 93 -7.79 -13.57 1.98
CA VAL A 93 -7.22 -12.22 1.78
C VAL A 93 -5.92 -12.36 1.01
N PRO A 94 -5.80 -11.73 -0.19
CA PRO A 94 -4.52 -11.65 -0.87
C PRO A 94 -3.51 -10.88 -0.02
N VAL A 95 -2.28 -11.35 0.02
CA VAL A 95 -1.16 -10.74 0.74
C VAL A 95 -0.03 -10.50 -0.24
N GLU A 96 0.53 -9.30 -0.23
CA GLU A 96 1.76 -8.97 -0.91
C GLU A 96 2.84 -8.59 0.11
N VAL A 97 3.99 -9.26 0.05
CA VAL A 97 5.20 -8.84 0.77
C VAL A 97 6.17 -8.26 -0.25
N PHE A 98 6.39 -6.96 -0.18
CA PHE A 98 7.29 -6.22 -1.04
C PHE A 98 8.59 -5.92 -0.26
N ALA A 99 9.65 -6.67 -0.53
CA ALA A 99 10.93 -6.53 0.14
C ALA A 99 11.96 -5.89 -0.79
N GLN A 100 12.38 -4.66 -0.45
CA GLN A 100 13.27 -3.84 -1.27
C GLN A 100 14.52 -3.43 -0.52
N ALA A 101 15.63 -3.24 -1.25
CA ALA A 101 16.93 -2.88 -0.70
C ALA A 101 17.05 -1.36 -0.45
N CYS A 102 16.05 -0.77 0.20
CA CYS A 102 16.08 0.62 0.68
C CYS A 102 15.17 0.76 1.91
N PRO A 103 15.33 1.84 2.71
CA PRO A 103 14.45 2.13 3.83
C PRO A 103 12.98 2.13 3.43
N VAL A 104 12.11 1.58 4.30
CA VAL A 104 10.67 1.48 3.99
C VAL A 104 10.07 2.83 3.67
N GLU A 105 10.50 3.87 4.37
CA GLU A 105 10.02 5.25 4.21
C GLU A 105 10.38 5.86 2.84
N GLN A 106 11.29 5.25 2.08
CA GLN A 106 11.69 5.65 0.73
C GLN A 106 11.03 4.77 -0.35
N GLN A 107 10.35 3.69 0.02
CA GLN A 107 9.67 2.84 -0.94
C GLN A 107 8.41 3.52 -1.49
N ALA A 108 8.15 3.33 -2.78
CA ALA A 108 7.02 3.98 -3.46
C ALA A 108 5.68 3.70 -2.76
N GLY A 109 5.43 2.46 -2.33
CA GLY A 109 4.19 2.10 -1.64
C GLY A 109 3.97 2.85 -0.32
N TRP A 110 5.05 3.22 0.39
CA TRP A 110 4.97 4.06 1.58
C TRP A 110 4.67 5.51 1.23
N LEU A 111 5.37 6.05 0.23
CA LEU A 111 5.15 7.43 -0.22
C LEU A 111 3.71 7.61 -0.73
N HIS A 112 3.17 6.66 -1.48
CA HIS A 112 1.77 6.66 -1.92
C HIS A 112 0.83 6.68 -0.71
N LEU A 113 1.02 5.78 0.25
CA LEU A 113 0.20 5.74 1.48
C LEU A 113 0.19 7.09 2.21
N VAL A 114 1.37 7.72 2.38
CA VAL A 114 1.49 9.01 3.06
C VAL A 114 0.75 10.11 2.31
N ALA A 115 0.92 10.21 0.99
CA ALA A 115 0.22 11.19 0.16
C ALA A 115 -1.30 11.01 0.21
N GLU A 116 -1.77 9.79 0.04
CA GLU A 116 -3.17 9.40 0.08
C GLU A 116 -3.81 9.70 1.45
N ALA A 117 -3.11 9.38 2.53
CA ALA A 117 -3.54 9.71 3.88
C ALA A 117 -3.69 11.22 4.08
N ARG A 118 -2.71 12.02 3.64
CA ARG A 118 -2.75 13.48 3.72
C ARG A 118 -3.93 14.06 2.92
N LEU A 119 -4.15 13.56 1.71
CA LEU A 119 -5.27 13.98 0.86
C LEU A 119 -6.64 13.63 1.49
N LEU A 120 -6.79 12.43 2.05
CA LEU A 120 -8.02 12.02 2.73
C LEU A 120 -8.25 12.79 4.03
N GLN A 121 -7.19 13.12 4.76
CA GLN A 121 -7.27 13.97 5.95
C GLN A 121 -7.76 15.38 5.60
N ALA A 122 -7.26 15.96 4.52
CA ALA A 122 -7.66 17.28 4.04
C ALA A 122 -9.05 17.29 3.38
N CYS A 123 -9.45 16.19 2.75
CA CYS A 123 -10.72 16.00 2.07
C CYS A 123 -11.36 14.64 2.39
N PRO A 124 -11.96 14.44 3.58
CA PRO A 124 -12.58 13.16 3.94
C PRO A 124 -13.71 12.72 3.00
N ALA A 125 -14.38 13.67 2.35
CA ALA A 125 -15.42 13.40 1.35
C ALA A 125 -14.90 12.68 0.09
N ALA A 126 -13.59 12.62 -0.14
CA ALA A 126 -12.97 11.91 -1.26
C ALA A 126 -13.06 10.38 -1.12
N MET A 127 -13.22 9.87 0.10
CA MET A 127 -13.17 8.43 0.39
C MET A 127 -14.16 7.62 -0.45
N ASP A 128 -15.43 7.97 -0.45
CA ASP A 128 -16.47 7.24 -1.19
C ASP A 128 -16.35 7.36 -2.72
N PRO A 129 -16.08 8.55 -3.29
CA PRO A 129 -15.73 8.65 -4.71
C PRO A 129 -14.56 7.77 -5.13
N ILE A 130 -13.47 7.76 -4.37
CA ILE A 130 -12.29 6.93 -4.64
C ILE A 130 -12.64 5.44 -4.58
N ARG A 131 -13.39 5.00 -3.56
CA ARG A 131 -13.88 3.61 -3.50
C ARG A 131 -14.71 3.25 -4.73
N ARG A 132 -15.60 4.14 -5.20
CA ARG A 132 -16.41 3.87 -6.41
C ARG A 132 -15.54 3.70 -7.65
N LEU A 133 -14.52 4.53 -7.84
CA LEU A 133 -13.55 4.38 -8.94
C LEU A 133 -12.83 3.02 -8.86
N LYS A 134 -12.40 2.61 -7.67
CA LYS A 134 -11.77 1.31 -7.45
C LYS A 134 -12.71 0.13 -7.70
N ILE A 135 -13.96 0.22 -7.29
CA ILE A 135 -15.00 -0.78 -7.60
C ILE A 135 -15.19 -0.90 -9.12
N GLY A 136 -15.06 0.20 -9.85
CA GLY A 136 -15.04 0.24 -11.31
C GLY A 136 -13.78 -0.34 -11.97
N GLY A 137 -12.84 -0.89 -11.18
CA GLY A 137 -11.63 -1.55 -11.67
C GLY A 137 -10.39 -0.64 -11.75
N MET A 138 -10.49 0.61 -11.30
CA MET A 138 -9.33 1.52 -11.28
C MET A 138 -8.40 1.17 -10.12
N LYS A 139 -7.08 1.26 -10.35
CA LYS A 139 -6.10 1.14 -9.27
C LYS A 139 -6.14 2.38 -8.36
N THR A 140 -5.59 2.26 -7.16
CA THR A 140 -5.69 3.28 -6.11
C THR A 140 -5.07 4.60 -6.54
N GLU A 141 -3.83 4.59 -6.98
CA GLU A 141 -3.10 5.81 -7.36
C GLU A 141 -3.79 6.54 -8.54
N PRO A 142 -4.18 5.87 -9.64
CA PRO A 142 -5.02 6.50 -10.67
C PRO A 142 -6.35 7.04 -10.16
N ALA A 143 -7.00 6.38 -9.18
CA ALA A 143 -8.27 6.84 -8.62
C ALA A 143 -8.09 8.14 -7.82
N PHE A 144 -7.02 8.25 -7.02
CA PHE A 144 -6.66 9.48 -6.33
C PHE A 144 -6.29 10.59 -7.33
N ALA A 145 -5.43 10.29 -8.31
CA ALA A 145 -5.02 11.25 -9.33
C ALA A 145 -6.23 11.81 -10.10
N LEU A 146 -7.13 10.93 -10.55
CA LEU A 146 -8.35 11.36 -11.24
C LEU A 146 -9.24 12.22 -10.34
N TYR A 147 -9.48 11.80 -9.10
CA TYR A 147 -10.35 12.54 -8.19
C TYR A 147 -9.76 13.92 -7.88
N PHE A 148 -8.47 14.03 -7.56
CA PHE A 148 -7.83 15.31 -7.22
C PHE A 148 -7.39 16.14 -8.43
N GLY A 149 -7.53 15.62 -9.65
CA GLY A 149 -7.19 16.35 -10.89
C GLY A 149 -5.69 16.48 -11.11
N LEU A 150 -4.92 15.48 -10.71
CA LEU A 150 -3.49 15.39 -11.01
C LEU A 150 -3.34 15.05 -12.50
N SER A 151 -2.43 15.71 -13.20
CA SER A 151 -2.31 15.62 -14.66
C SER A 151 -1.07 14.88 -15.14
N GLY A 152 -0.16 14.53 -14.23
CA GLY A 152 1.05 13.78 -14.52
C GLY A 152 0.87 12.27 -14.42
N ASP A 153 1.98 11.55 -14.22
CA ASP A 153 1.94 10.13 -13.88
C ASP A 153 1.40 9.96 -12.45
N PRO A 154 0.31 9.19 -12.24
CA PRO A 154 -0.33 9.05 -10.94
C PRO A 154 0.60 8.61 -9.83
N TYR A 155 1.52 7.70 -10.14
CA TYR A 155 2.46 7.15 -9.18
C TYR A 155 3.54 8.16 -8.80
N ALA A 156 4.09 8.85 -9.80
CA ALA A 156 5.09 9.90 -9.57
C ALA A 156 4.48 11.11 -8.84
N ASP A 157 3.29 11.52 -9.22
CA ASP A 157 2.60 12.65 -8.59
C ASP A 157 2.30 12.37 -7.11
N LEU A 158 1.80 11.18 -6.76
CA LEU A 158 1.55 10.81 -5.38
C LEU A 158 2.85 10.68 -4.58
N ALA A 159 3.88 10.04 -5.12
CA ALA A 159 5.16 9.97 -4.44
C ALA A 159 5.72 11.37 -4.10
N ARG A 160 5.61 12.32 -5.02
CA ARG A 160 5.98 13.73 -4.79
C ARG A 160 5.11 14.39 -3.71
N LEU A 161 3.80 14.13 -3.72
CA LEU A 161 2.85 14.71 -2.76
C LEU A 161 3.08 14.22 -1.32
N ALA A 162 3.74 13.09 -1.13
CA ALA A 162 4.11 12.61 0.20
C ALA A 162 4.95 13.65 0.98
N GLU A 163 5.82 14.35 0.27
CA GLU A 163 6.74 15.35 0.84
C GLU A 163 6.33 16.81 0.51
N ALA A 164 5.21 17.00 -0.18
CA ALA A 164 4.76 18.32 -0.57
C ALA A 164 4.39 19.20 0.65
N PRO A 165 4.53 20.53 0.55
CA PRO A 165 4.03 21.43 1.59
C PRO A 165 2.54 21.23 1.88
N GLU A 166 2.14 21.41 3.14
CA GLU A 166 0.74 21.26 3.56
C GLU A 166 -0.20 22.17 2.76
N ALA A 167 0.24 23.36 2.39
CA ALA A 167 -0.53 24.29 1.58
C ALA A 167 -0.93 23.72 0.21
N GLU A 168 -0.08 22.90 -0.41
CA GLU A 168 -0.39 22.23 -1.67
C GLU A 168 -1.49 21.18 -1.50
N ILE A 169 -1.42 20.37 -0.45
CA ILE A 169 -2.45 19.36 -0.11
C ILE A 169 -3.79 20.05 0.13
N LEU A 170 -3.80 21.13 0.92
CA LEU A 170 -5.01 21.90 1.22
C LEU A 170 -5.61 22.56 -0.04
N ALA A 171 -4.75 23.05 -0.96
CA ALA A 171 -5.22 23.61 -2.23
C ALA A 171 -5.91 22.55 -3.10
N LEU A 172 -5.35 21.34 -3.22
CA LEU A 172 -5.97 20.22 -3.92
C LEU A 172 -7.32 19.83 -3.30
N ALA A 173 -7.38 19.79 -1.97
CA ALA A 173 -8.61 19.49 -1.23
C ALA A 173 -9.68 20.57 -1.41
N ALA A 174 -9.31 21.85 -1.38
CA ALA A 174 -10.23 22.97 -1.56
C ALA A 174 -10.88 22.97 -2.95
N ALA A 175 -10.09 22.69 -4.00
CA ALA A 175 -10.60 22.60 -5.39
C ALA A 175 -11.70 21.53 -5.57
N LYS A 176 -11.88 20.60 -4.61
CA LYS A 176 -12.92 19.56 -4.64
C LYS A 176 -14.18 19.92 -3.84
N LYS A 177 -14.13 20.94 -3.00
CA LYS A 177 -15.30 21.42 -2.26
C LYS A 177 -16.19 22.34 -3.12
N ASP A 178 -15.60 22.92 -4.17
CA ASP A 178 -16.26 23.88 -5.03
C ASP A 178 -16.75 23.24 -6.35
N ALA A 179 -16.56 21.94 -6.55
CA ALA A 179 -16.94 21.16 -7.74
C ALA A 179 -18.12 20.24 -7.47
#